data_5d51db4a61e025ce7075d97e39e563b5
#
_entry.id   5d51db4a61e025ce7075d97e39e563b5
#
_cell.length_a   1.000
_cell.length_b   1.000
_cell.length_c   1.000
_cell.angle_alpha   90.00
_cell.angle_beta   90.00
_cell.angle_gamma   90.00
#
_symmetry.space_group_name_H-M   'P 1'
#
loop_
_entity.id
_entity.type
_entity.pdbx_description
1 polymer ?
#
loop_
_entity_poly.entity_id
_entity_poly.type
_entity_poly.pdbx_seq_one_letter_code
_entity_poly.pdbx_strand_id
1 'polypeptide(L)'
;MFGAEDDGMQFQPDGYLLMFHPDLLRNTPLGRIMREYSFFSYETNEALHLSVEERQIIMDCFHKIQYELNHPIHRHSKNLITDSIKTFLDYCTRFYDRQFITRDNQNRDILARFERLLDEYFHDGAAKRIGLPTVQYCADKLCLSPNYFSDLLKKETGSTALHFIHDKSIEIAKTELASTDDTVNEIAYNLGLPDCSRKR
;
A
#
# COMPACT_ATOMS: atom_id res chain seq x y z
N MET A 1 18.25 -9.00 -11.78
CA MET A 1 18.77 -10.33 -12.14
C MET A 1 18.05 -11.31 -11.23
N PHE A 2 16.97 -11.92 -11.72
CA PHE A 2 16.21 -12.89 -10.94
C PHE A 2 16.96 -14.21 -10.98
N GLY A 3 17.56 -14.61 -9.85
CA GLY A 3 18.12 -15.94 -9.67
C GLY A 3 16.98 -16.93 -9.47
N ALA A 4 16.65 -17.68 -10.50
CA ALA A 4 15.85 -18.89 -10.35
C ALA A 4 16.78 -19.99 -9.84
N GLU A 5 16.54 -20.54 -8.65
CA GLU A 5 17.07 -21.84 -8.30
C GLU A 5 16.42 -22.86 -9.23
N ASP A 6 17.25 -23.53 -10.01
CA ASP A 6 16.86 -24.54 -10.99
C ASP A 6 16.57 -25.85 -10.22
N ASP A 7 15.34 -26.06 -9.83
CA ASP A 7 14.84 -27.30 -9.22
C ASP A 7 14.41 -28.34 -10.26
N GLY A 8 14.75 -28.14 -11.53
CA GLY A 8 14.44 -29.04 -12.64
C GLY A 8 12.99 -29.01 -13.11
N MET A 9 12.11 -28.20 -12.50
CA MET A 9 10.80 -27.89 -13.05
C MET A 9 10.93 -26.78 -14.10
N GLN A 10 10.67 -27.08 -15.36
CA GLN A 10 10.50 -26.05 -16.39
C GLN A 10 9.25 -25.25 -16.09
N PHE A 11 9.42 -24.11 -15.41
CA PHE A 11 8.36 -23.13 -15.26
C PHE A 11 8.06 -22.49 -16.61
N GLN A 12 6.92 -22.81 -17.21
CA GLN A 12 6.43 -22.20 -18.42
C GLN A 12 5.44 -21.09 -18.03
N PRO A 13 5.87 -19.82 -17.98
CA PRO A 13 4.96 -18.71 -17.66
C PRO A 13 3.92 -18.57 -18.78
N ASP A 14 2.64 -18.64 -18.42
CA ASP A 14 1.52 -18.34 -19.31
C ASP A 14 0.80 -17.10 -18.80
N GLY A 15 0.77 -16.04 -19.61
CA GLY A 15 0.15 -14.80 -19.18
C GLY A 15 0.31 -13.65 -20.19
N TYR A 16 -0.20 -12.50 -19.78
CA TYR A 16 -0.13 -11.25 -20.56
C TYR A 16 0.73 -10.23 -19.82
N LEU A 17 1.53 -9.51 -20.58
CA LEU A 17 2.32 -8.38 -20.08
C LEU A 17 1.86 -7.11 -20.81
N LEU A 18 1.43 -6.10 -20.06
CA LEU A 18 1.08 -4.80 -20.58
C LEU A 18 2.25 -3.82 -20.40
N MET A 19 2.86 -3.42 -21.50
CA MET A 19 3.91 -2.41 -21.51
C MET A 19 3.51 -1.25 -22.40
N PHE A 20 3.76 -0.03 -21.96
CA PHE A 20 3.52 1.17 -22.76
C PHE A 20 4.52 2.27 -22.42
N HIS A 21 4.80 3.12 -23.40
CA HIS A 21 5.65 4.29 -23.19
C HIS A 21 4.88 5.40 -22.45
N PRO A 22 5.50 6.15 -21.52
CA PRO A 22 4.85 7.25 -20.79
C PRO A 22 4.19 8.31 -21.68
N ASP A 23 4.69 8.53 -22.89
CA ASP A 23 4.09 9.47 -23.85
C ASP A 23 2.67 9.09 -24.30
N LEU A 24 2.31 7.81 -24.21
CA LEU A 24 0.93 7.36 -24.43
C LEU A 24 -0.03 8.06 -23.49
N LEU A 25 0.38 8.25 -22.23
CA LEU A 25 -0.45 8.84 -21.17
C LEU A 25 -0.46 10.37 -21.20
N ARG A 26 0.44 11.01 -21.95
CA ARG A 26 0.54 12.47 -22.01
C ARG A 26 -0.76 13.10 -22.49
N ASN A 27 -1.27 14.07 -21.75
CA ASN A 27 -2.54 14.78 -21.98
C ASN A 27 -3.80 13.89 -21.95
N THR A 28 -3.74 12.75 -21.27
CA THR A 28 -4.90 11.88 -21.05
C THR A 28 -5.41 11.97 -19.62
N PRO A 29 -6.70 11.64 -19.35
CA PRO A 29 -7.21 11.52 -17.98
C PRO A 29 -6.42 10.51 -17.14
N LEU A 30 -6.05 9.37 -17.72
CA LEU A 30 -5.25 8.34 -17.06
C LEU A 30 -3.89 8.87 -16.59
N GLY A 31 -3.21 9.66 -17.42
CA GLY A 31 -1.91 10.21 -17.06
C GLY A 31 -1.94 11.14 -15.83
N ARG A 32 -3.09 11.77 -15.54
CA ARG A 32 -3.28 12.63 -14.36
C ARG A 32 -3.42 11.84 -13.07
N ILE A 33 -4.08 10.68 -13.13
CA ILE A 33 -4.41 9.85 -11.96
C ILE A 33 -3.50 8.65 -11.79
N MET A 34 -2.50 8.45 -12.66
CA MET A 34 -1.63 7.26 -12.64
C MET A 34 -0.95 7.04 -11.29
N ARG A 35 -0.67 8.12 -10.55
CA ARG A 35 -0.05 8.06 -9.21
C ARG A 35 -1.02 7.64 -8.10
N GLU A 36 -2.31 7.61 -8.37
CA GLU A 36 -3.34 7.22 -7.40
C GLU A 36 -3.46 5.69 -7.28
N TYR A 37 -2.92 4.95 -8.24
CA TYR A 37 -2.88 3.49 -8.20
C TYR A 37 -1.72 3.01 -7.32
N SER A 38 -1.98 2.88 -6.01
CA SER A 38 -0.98 2.52 -4.98
C SER A 38 -0.37 1.13 -5.18
N PHE A 39 -1.11 0.20 -5.77
CA PHE A 39 -0.72 -1.19 -5.96
C PHE A 39 0.49 -1.40 -6.91
N PHE A 40 0.89 -0.40 -7.68
CA PHE A 40 2.16 -0.47 -8.43
C PHE A 40 3.41 -0.52 -7.53
N SER A 41 3.25 -0.18 -6.26
CA SER A 41 4.33 -0.21 -5.27
C SER A 41 4.21 -1.39 -4.30
N TYR A 42 3.29 -2.33 -4.57
CA TYR A 42 3.11 -3.53 -3.76
C TYR A 42 4.19 -4.56 -4.08
N GLU A 43 4.49 -5.40 -3.11
CA GLU A 43 5.44 -6.50 -3.25
C GLU A 43 4.80 -7.71 -3.93
N THR A 44 5.63 -8.65 -4.41
CA THR A 44 5.14 -9.84 -5.13
C THR A 44 4.23 -10.73 -4.28
N ASN A 45 4.49 -10.81 -2.98
CA ASN A 45 3.66 -11.56 -2.01
C ASN A 45 2.31 -10.87 -1.71
N GLU A 46 2.14 -9.61 -2.13
CA GLU A 46 0.92 -8.82 -2.02
C GLU A 46 0.10 -8.83 -3.32
N ALA A 47 0.42 -9.73 -4.24
CA ALA A 47 -0.20 -9.81 -5.55
C ALA A 47 -1.72 -9.99 -5.47
N LEU A 48 -2.41 -9.45 -6.48
CA LEU A 48 -3.85 -9.58 -6.63
C LEU A 48 -4.23 -11.00 -7.05
N HIS A 49 -5.10 -11.63 -6.26
CA HIS A 49 -5.69 -12.92 -6.60
C HIS A 49 -7.07 -12.73 -7.21
N LEU A 50 -7.21 -13.17 -8.45
CA LEU A 50 -8.43 -13.01 -9.23
C LEU A 50 -9.30 -14.29 -9.16
N SER A 51 -10.62 -14.12 -9.01
CA SER A 51 -11.58 -15.18 -9.31
C SER A 51 -11.65 -15.45 -10.81
N VAL A 52 -12.34 -16.52 -11.20
CA VAL A 52 -12.54 -16.85 -12.62
C VAL A 52 -13.26 -15.73 -13.35
N GLU A 53 -14.30 -15.16 -12.74
CA GLU A 53 -15.08 -14.05 -13.33
C GLU A 53 -14.25 -12.78 -13.43
N GLU A 54 -13.48 -12.43 -12.40
CA GLU A 54 -12.60 -11.26 -12.38
C GLU A 54 -11.50 -11.37 -13.42
N ARG A 55 -10.94 -12.59 -13.58
CA ARG A 55 -9.97 -12.86 -14.64
C ARG A 55 -10.55 -12.58 -16.02
N GLN A 56 -11.81 -13.00 -16.28
CA GLN A 56 -12.45 -12.73 -17.56
C GLN A 56 -12.58 -11.23 -17.84
N ILE A 57 -12.98 -10.43 -16.85
CA ILE A 57 -13.07 -8.98 -16.97
C ILE A 57 -11.71 -8.36 -17.32
N ILE A 58 -10.65 -8.80 -16.66
CA ILE A 58 -9.28 -8.34 -16.94
C ILE A 58 -8.87 -8.73 -18.37
N MET A 59 -9.15 -9.97 -18.78
CA MET A 59 -8.83 -10.45 -20.14
C MET A 59 -9.57 -9.64 -21.22
N ASP A 60 -10.82 -9.26 -20.98
CA ASP A 60 -11.57 -8.43 -21.92
C ASP A 60 -10.93 -7.05 -22.14
N CYS A 61 -10.31 -6.48 -21.09
CA CYS A 61 -9.55 -5.24 -21.23
C CYS A 61 -8.31 -5.45 -22.14
N PHE A 62 -7.57 -6.55 -21.96
CA PHE A 62 -6.43 -6.89 -22.82
C PHE A 62 -6.86 -7.12 -24.27
N HIS A 63 -7.95 -7.84 -24.49
CA HIS A 63 -8.46 -8.10 -25.83
C HIS A 63 -8.87 -6.79 -26.56
N LYS A 64 -9.47 -5.82 -25.85
CA LYS A 64 -9.78 -4.51 -26.43
C LYS A 64 -8.53 -3.74 -26.86
N ILE A 65 -7.50 -3.74 -26.00
CA ILE A 65 -6.22 -3.11 -26.31
C ILE A 65 -5.59 -3.80 -27.54
N GLN A 66 -5.55 -5.12 -27.55
CA GLN A 66 -4.99 -5.92 -28.64
C GLN A 66 -5.75 -5.69 -29.96
N TYR A 67 -7.07 -5.57 -29.89
CA TYR A 67 -7.89 -5.25 -31.05
C TYR A 67 -7.49 -3.92 -31.68
N GLU A 68 -7.35 -2.85 -30.89
CA GLU A 68 -6.94 -1.53 -31.35
C GLU A 68 -5.52 -1.54 -31.95
N LEU A 69 -4.60 -2.33 -31.37
CA LEU A 69 -3.22 -2.43 -31.86
C LEU A 69 -3.10 -3.21 -33.18
N ASN A 70 -4.02 -4.15 -33.45
CA ASN A 70 -4.02 -4.96 -34.64
C ASN A 70 -4.75 -4.31 -35.83
N HIS A 71 -5.39 -3.16 -35.62
CA HIS A 71 -6.10 -2.42 -36.68
C HIS A 71 -5.41 -1.10 -37.01
N PRO A 72 -5.71 -0.48 -38.18
CA PRO A 72 -5.13 0.82 -38.53
C PRO A 72 -5.40 1.85 -37.41
N ILE A 73 -4.31 2.51 -37.00
CA ILE A 73 -4.39 3.54 -35.97
C ILE A 73 -5.12 4.77 -36.49
N HIS A 74 -6.19 5.15 -35.81
CA HIS A 74 -6.99 6.34 -36.10
C HIS A 74 -6.86 7.37 -34.97
N ARG A 75 -7.38 8.58 -35.22
CA ARG A 75 -7.36 9.67 -34.21
C ARG A 75 -7.96 9.31 -32.86
N HIS A 76 -8.84 8.31 -32.81
CA HIS A 76 -9.51 7.84 -31.58
C HIS A 76 -8.80 6.67 -30.90
N SER A 77 -7.91 5.96 -31.59
CA SER A 77 -7.25 4.76 -31.07
C SER A 77 -6.47 5.04 -29.79
N LYS A 78 -5.80 6.19 -29.69
CA LYS A 78 -5.11 6.59 -28.44
C LYS A 78 -6.07 6.64 -27.25
N ASN A 79 -7.24 7.25 -27.40
CA ASN A 79 -8.22 7.35 -26.32
C ASN A 79 -8.79 5.97 -25.98
N LEU A 80 -9.16 5.16 -26.96
CA LEU A 80 -9.69 3.81 -26.76
C LEU A 80 -8.71 2.91 -26.00
N ILE A 81 -7.43 2.98 -26.35
CA ILE A 81 -6.37 2.25 -25.66
C ILE A 81 -6.20 2.75 -24.22
N THR A 82 -6.09 4.06 -24.01
CA THR A 82 -5.89 4.63 -22.67
C THR A 82 -7.11 4.44 -21.77
N ASP A 83 -8.32 4.47 -22.31
CA ASP A 83 -9.56 4.20 -21.56
C ASP A 83 -9.65 2.70 -21.19
N SER A 84 -9.20 1.81 -22.08
CA SER A 84 -9.13 0.37 -21.77
C SER A 84 -8.08 0.08 -20.68
N ILE A 85 -6.92 0.74 -20.72
CA ILE A 85 -5.91 0.66 -19.65
C ILE A 85 -6.48 1.21 -18.35
N LYS A 86 -7.14 2.38 -18.40
CA LYS A 86 -7.79 2.94 -17.20
C LYS A 86 -8.80 1.98 -16.60
N THR A 87 -9.67 1.41 -17.42
CA THR A 87 -10.69 0.45 -16.99
C THR A 87 -10.05 -0.77 -16.33
N PHE A 88 -8.98 -1.31 -16.92
CA PHE A 88 -8.19 -2.39 -16.34
C PHE A 88 -7.66 -2.04 -14.95
N LEU A 89 -7.06 -0.85 -14.78
CA LEU A 89 -6.49 -0.41 -13.49
C LEU A 89 -7.59 -0.14 -12.44
N ASP A 90 -8.72 0.42 -12.85
CA ASP A 90 -9.88 0.63 -11.97
C ASP A 90 -10.44 -0.71 -11.46
N TYR A 91 -10.51 -1.74 -12.32
CA TYR A 91 -10.87 -3.10 -11.90
C TYR A 91 -9.85 -3.71 -10.95
N CYS A 92 -8.55 -3.51 -11.18
CA CYS A 92 -7.52 -3.95 -10.25
C CYS A 92 -7.73 -3.32 -8.87
N THR A 93 -8.00 -2.01 -8.79
CA THR A 93 -8.31 -1.33 -7.52
C THR A 93 -9.52 -1.97 -6.83
N ARG A 94 -10.61 -2.16 -7.56
CA ARG A 94 -11.83 -2.80 -7.04
C ARG A 94 -11.56 -4.20 -6.49
N PHE A 95 -10.74 -4.98 -7.20
CA PHE A 95 -10.45 -6.36 -6.81
C PHE A 95 -9.48 -6.42 -5.62
N TYR A 96 -8.56 -5.47 -5.49
CA TYR A 96 -7.79 -5.29 -4.27
C TYR A 96 -8.69 -4.93 -3.08
N ASP A 97 -9.65 -4.02 -3.27
CA ASP A 97 -10.63 -3.69 -2.23
C ASP A 97 -11.41 -4.91 -1.75
N ARG A 98 -11.88 -5.76 -2.68
CA ARG A 98 -12.50 -7.05 -2.36
C ARG A 98 -11.53 -7.98 -1.63
N GLN A 99 -10.26 -8.06 -2.08
CA GLN A 99 -9.24 -8.91 -1.46
C GLN A 99 -8.95 -8.50 -0.02
N PHE A 100 -8.89 -7.22 0.29
CA PHE A 100 -8.78 -6.73 1.66
C PHE A 100 -9.97 -7.19 2.52
N ILE A 101 -11.19 -7.07 2.03
CA ILE A 101 -12.39 -7.53 2.77
C ILE A 101 -12.38 -9.04 2.99
N THR A 102 -12.02 -9.84 1.99
CA THR A 102 -12.08 -11.30 2.08
C THR A 102 -10.95 -11.93 2.90
N ARG A 103 -9.87 -11.19 3.17
CA ARG A 103 -8.74 -11.59 4.02
C ARG A 103 -8.85 -11.13 5.47
N ASP A 104 -10.05 -10.88 5.97
CA ASP A 104 -10.36 -10.33 7.29
C ASP A 104 -9.52 -10.97 8.42
N ASN A 105 -9.42 -12.30 8.48
CA ASN A 105 -8.63 -12.98 9.51
C ASN A 105 -7.12 -12.67 9.41
N GLN A 106 -6.56 -12.59 8.21
CA GLN A 106 -5.15 -12.26 7.99
C GLN A 106 -4.90 -10.78 8.31
N ASN A 107 -5.82 -9.92 7.95
CA ASN A 107 -5.73 -8.49 8.21
C ASN A 107 -5.78 -8.20 9.71
N ARG A 108 -6.65 -8.88 10.46
CA ARG A 108 -6.70 -8.78 11.93
C ARG A 108 -5.41 -9.26 12.59
N ASP A 109 -4.79 -10.33 12.09
CA ASP A 109 -3.49 -10.77 12.58
C ASP A 109 -2.41 -9.71 12.33
N ILE A 110 -2.38 -9.09 11.15
CA ILE A 110 -1.46 -7.99 10.83
C ILE A 110 -1.70 -6.80 11.77
N LEU A 111 -2.96 -6.43 12.00
CA LEU A 111 -3.31 -5.35 12.92
C LEU A 111 -2.84 -5.65 14.34
N ALA A 112 -3.12 -6.83 14.86
CA ALA A 112 -2.67 -7.25 16.18
C ALA A 112 -1.14 -7.28 16.31
N ARG A 113 -0.43 -7.70 15.27
CA ARG A 113 1.03 -7.65 15.22
C ARG A 113 1.56 -6.21 15.18
N PHE A 114 0.88 -5.34 14.47
CA PHE A 114 1.22 -3.92 14.42
C PHE A 114 1.02 -3.23 15.78
N GLU A 115 -0.08 -3.46 16.46
CA GLU A 115 -0.33 -2.95 17.80
C GLU A 115 0.75 -3.39 18.78
N ARG A 116 1.09 -4.68 18.79
CA ARG A 116 2.17 -5.23 19.60
C ARG A 116 3.53 -4.62 19.27
N LEU A 117 3.83 -4.43 17.97
CA LEU A 117 5.05 -3.76 17.54
C LEU A 117 5.16 -2.34 18.09
N LEU A 118 4.05 -1.58 18.10
CA LEU A 118 4.03 -0.24 18.67
C LEU A 118 4.22 -0.28 20.19
N ASP A 119 3.54 -1.19 20.90
CA ASP A 119 3.70 -1.36 22.35
C ASP A 119 5.16 -1.67 22.71
N GLU A 120 5.79 -2.62 22.03
CA GLU A 120 7.21 -2.95 22.21
C GLU A 120 8.12 -1.75 21.92
N TYR A 121 7.88 -1.03 20.82
CA TYR A 121 8.68 0.13 20.40
C TYR A 121 8.70 1.24 21.47
N PHE A 122 7.55 1.55 22.04
CA PHE A 122 7.45 2.57 23.07
C PHE A 122 7.99 2.05 24.42
N HIS A 123 7.70 0.80 24.77
CA HIS A 123 8.15 0.19 26.02
C HIS A 123 9.68 0.09 26.11
N ASP A 124 10.34 -0.27 25.00
CA ASP A 124 11.79 -0.38 24.93
C ASP A 124 12.52 0.97 24.85
N GLY A 125 11.79 2.07 24.92
CA GLY A 125 12.33 3.43 24.83
C GLY A 125 12.98 3.75 23.48
N ALA A 126 12.61 3.02 22.40
CA ALA A 126 13.10 3.30 21.05
C ALA A 126 12.64 4.70 20.61
N ALA A 127 11.42 5.09 20.96
CA ALA A 127 10.87 6.41 20.67
C ALA A 127 11.76 7.54 21.21
N LYS A 128 12.27 7.41 22.43
CA LYS A 128 13.20 8.37 23.03
C LYS A 128 14.53 8.50 22.28
N ARG A 129 15.02 7.39 21.71
CA ARG A 129 16.34 7.35 21.05
C ARG A 129 16.31 7.83 19.60
N ILE A 130 15.28 7.44 18.86
CA ILE A 130 15.21 7.62 17.40
C ILE A 130 13.93 8.30 16.92
N GLY A 131 13.03 8.72 17.82
CA GLY A 131 11.78 9.38 17.48
C GLY A 131 10.62 8.39 17.25
N LEU A 132 9.49 8.91 16.80
CA LEU A 132 8.32 8.07 16.48
C LEU A 132 8.63 7.06 15.37
N PRO A 133 8.07 5.85 15.41
CA PRO A 133 8.25 4.87 14.34
C PRO A 133 7.67 5.40 13.03
N THR A 134 8.39 5.21 11.94
CA THR A 134 7.89 5.56 10.61
C THR A 134 6.99 4.46 10.05
N VAL A 135 6.10 4.81 9.11
CA VAL A 135 5.28 3.82 8.40
C VAL A 135 6.16 2.78 7.70
N GLN A 136 7.29 3.22 7.12
CA GLN A 136 8.28 2.33 6.50
C GLN A 136 8.81 1.31 7.51
N TYR A 137 9.26 1.77 8.69
CA TYR A 137 9.77 0.89 9.75
C TYR A 137 8.74 -0.17 10.17
N CYS A 138 7.48 0.25 10.35
CA CYS A 138 6.41 -0.66 10.75
C CYS A 138 6.10 -1.70 9.64
N ALA A 139 6.03 -1.26 8.39
CA ALA A 139 5.80 -2.12 7.24
C ALA A 139 6.93 -3.15 7.07
N ASP A 140 8.20 -2.73 7.16
CA ASP A 140 9.36 -3.62 7.07
C ASP A 140 9.32 -4.71 8.17
N LYS A 141 8.97 -4.34 9.41
CA LYS A 141 8.82 -5.29 10.52
C LYS A 141 7.68 -6.30 10.32
N LEU A 142 6.66 -5.91 9.58
CA LEU A 142 5.53 -6.77 9.23
C LEU A 142 5.73 -7.56 7.93
N CYS A 143 6.86 -7.35 7.24
CA CYS A 143 7.18 -7.92 5.92
C CYS A 143 6.15 -7.51 4.84
N LEU A 144 5.76 -6.23 4.86
CA LEU A 144 4.82 -5.61 3.93
C LEU A 144 5.43 -4.38 3.27
N SER A 145 4.94 -4.05 2.06
CA SER A 145 5.23 -2.76 1.47
C SER A 145 4.49 -1.63 2.21
N PRO A 146 5.08 -0.41 2.33
CA PRO A 146 4.44 0.70 3.06
C PRO A 146 3.09 1.09 2.49
N ASN A 147 2.92 1.00 1.15
CA ASN A 147 1.67 1.35 0.51
C ASN A 147 0.59 0.29 0.78
N TYR A 148 0.91 -1.01 0.66
CA TYR A 148 -0.03 -2.08 1.01
C TYR A 148 -0.44 -2.00 2.48
N PHE A 149 0.52 -1.83 3.39
CA PHE A 149 0.26 -1.67 4.81
C PHE A 149 -0.65 -0.46 5.12
N SER A 150 -0.40 0.68 4.47
CA SER A 150 -1.22 1.88 4.64
C SER A 150 -2.65 1.70 4.12
N ASP A 151 -2.81 1.05 2.96
CA ASP A 151 -4.12 0.78 2.36
C ASP A 151 -4.90 -0.24 3.19
N LEU A 152 -4.22 -1.29 3.70
CA LEU A 152 -4.80 -2.27 4.62
C LEU A 152 -5.34 -1.57 5.88
N LEU A 153 -4.49 -0.79 6.57
CA LEU A 153 -4.91 -0.09 7.80
C LEU A 153 -6.07 0.85 7.54
N LYS A 154 -6.03 1.60 6.44
CA LYS A 154 -7.12 2.52 6.08
C LYS A 154 -8.45 1.78 5.86
N LYS A 155 -8.41 0.58 5.28
CA LYS A 155 -9.60 -0.26 5.07
C LYS A 155 -10.12 -0.85 6.38
N GLU A 156 -9.24 -1.37 7.24
CA GLU A 156 -9.63 -2.04 8.49
C GLU A 156 -10.07 -1.05 9.59
N THR A 157 -9.39 0.11 9.69
CA THR A 157 -9.58 1.03 10.83
C THR A 157 -10.20 2.37 10.43
N GLY A 158 -10.29 2.69 9.14
CA GLY A 158 -10.67 4.00 8.64
C GLY A 158 -9.60 5.07 8.82
N SER A 159 -8.44 4.74 9.42
CA SER A 159 -7.36 5.67 9.74
C SER A 159 -6.09 5.35 8.97
N THR A 160 -5.28 6.38 8.68
CA THR A 160 -3.96 6.16 8.07
C THR A 160 -2.98 5.57 9.09
N ALA A 161 -1.96 4.83 8.62
CA ALA A 161 -0.91 4.27 9.48
C ALA A 161 -0.25 5.34 10.35
N LEU A 162 0.02 6.53 9.78
CA LEU A 162 0.60 7.64 10.50
C LEU A 162 -0.32 8.14 11.64
N HIS A 163 -1.62 8.25 11.36
CA HIS A 163 -2.59 8.69 12.36
C HIS A 163 -2.67 7.67 13.50
N PHE A 164 -2.67 6.39 13.19
CA PHE A 164 -2.66 5.31 14.19
C PHE A 164 -1.43 5.39 15.11
N ILE A 165 -0.24 5.62 14.55
CA ILE A 165 1.00 5.81 15.32
C ILE A 165 0.89 7.02 16.25
N HIS A 166 0.37 8.13 15.76
CA HIS A 166 0.17 9.33 16.57
C HIS A 166 -0.87 9.12 17.67
N ASP A 167 -2.01 8.50 17.37
CA ASP A 167 -3.05 8.21 18.36
C ASP A 167 -2.51 7.33 19.48
N LYS A 168 -1.72 6.30 19.14
CA LYS A 168 -1.08 5.45 20.12
C LYS A 168 -0.10 6.21 21.01
N SER A 169 0.71 7.10 20.43
CA SER A 169 1.63 7.93 21.21
C SER A 169 0.91 8.86 22.18
N ILE A 170 -0.23 9.42 21.76
CA ILE A 170 -1.07 10.26 22.63
C ILE A 170 -1.76 9.46 23.74
N GLU A 171 -2.19 8.23 23.46
CA GLU A 171 -2.76 7.32 24.45
C GLU A 171 -1.75 7.02 25.56
N ILE A 172 -0.51 6.68 25.17
CA ILE A 172 0.59 6.44 26.10
C ILE A 172 0.89 7.71 26.91
N ALA A 173 0.98 8.87 26.26
CA ALA A 173 1.21 10.16 26.93
C ALA A 173 0.14 10.44 28.00
N LYS A 174 -1.12 10.20 27.71
CA LYS A 174 -2.22 10.36 28.69
C LYS A 174 -2.08 9.40 29.88
N THR A 175 -1.65 8.18 29.61
CA THR A 175 -1.43 7.18 30.68
C THR A 175 -0.26 7.59 31.58
N GLU A 176 0.86 8.03 30.99
CA GLU A 176 2.03 8.50 31.75
C GLU A 176 1.71 9.74 32.58
N LEU A 177 0.99 10.72 32.02
CA LEU A 177 0.53 11.91 32.75
C LEU A 177 -0.35 11.60 33.96
N ALA A 178 -1.09 10.50 33.90
CA ALA A 178 -1.98 10.08 35.00
C ALA A 178 -1.26 9.21 36.03
N SER A 179 -0.13 8.58 35.68
CA SER A 179 0.53 7.56 36.53
C SER A 179 1.93 7.95 37.00
N THR A 180 2.50 9.04 36.51
CA THR A 180 3.85 9.51 36.90
C THR A 180 3.82 10.99 37.30
N ASP A 181 4.89 11.44 37.97
CA ASP A 181 5.11 12.86 38.30
C ASP A 181 5.90 13.60 37.20
N ASP A 182 6.09 12.96 36.03
CA ASP A 182 6.85 13.53 34.93
C ASP A 182 6.11 14.73 34.31
N THR A 183 6.87 15.71 33.89
CA THR A 183 6.32 16.89 33.22
C THR A 183 5.90 16.54 31.78
N VAL A 184 4.97 17.32 31.20
CA VAL A 184 4.55 17.18 29.80
C VAL A 184 5.73 17.16 28.84
N ASN A 185 6.76 17.96 29.10
CA ASN A 185 7.96 18.03 28.26
C ASN A 185 8.82 16.77 28.36
N GLU A 186 8.96 16.19 29.55
CA GLU A 186 9.67 14.93 29.75
C GLU A 186 8.96 13.76 29.06
N ILE A 187 7.64 13.68 29.21
CA ILE A 187 6.81 12.67 28.52
C ILE A 187 6.93 12.84 27.01
N ALA A 188 6.77 14.06 26.48
CA ALA A 188 6.93 14.33 25.05
C ALA A 188 8.31 13.90 24.51
N TYR A 189 9.36 14.19 25.28
CA TYR A 189 10.73 13.79 24.94
C TYR A 189 10.88 12.24 24.97
N ASN A 190 10.35 11.58 25.98
CA ASN A 190 10.39 10.12 26.12
C ASN A 190 9.65 9.41 24.98
N LEU A 191 8.57 10.01 24.47
CA LEU A 191 7.78 9.50 23.34
C LEU A 191 8.34 9.93 21.97
N GLY A 192 9.47 10.62 21.92
CA GLY A 192 10.11 11.03 20.67
C GLY A 192 9.33 12.10 19.90
N LEU A 193 8.46 12.84 20.58
CA LEU A 193 7.73 13.94 19.97
C LEU A 193 8.67 15.16 19.85
N PRO A 194 8.61 15.91 18.73
CA PRO A 194 9.44 17.08 18.56
C PRO A 194 9.10 18.14 19.61
N ASP A 195 10.15 18.76 20.19
CA ASP A 195 10.01 19.85 21.15
C ASP A 195 9.16 20.99 20.57
N CYS A 196 7.96 21.17 21.08
CA CYS A 196 7.05 22.24 20.69
C CYS A 196 7.51 23.63 21.12
N SER A 197 8.54 23.73 21.98
CA SER A 197 9.03 25.02 22.51
C SER A 197 9.85 25.85 21.51
N ARG A 198 10.22 25.29 20.35
CA ARG A 198 11.06 25.96 19.33
C ARG A 198 10.32 26.71 18.21
N LYS A 199 9.01 26.87 18.28
CA LYS A 199 8.28 27.76 17.36
C LYS A 199 7.85 29.05 18.07
N ARG A 200 8.80 29.97 18.20
CA ARG A 200 8.57 31.42 18.29
C ARG A 200 9.38 32.12 17.25
#